data_d4f636681bce12afe914730544d9354d
#
_entry.id   d4f636681bce12afe914730544d9354d
#
_cell.length_a   1.000
_cell.length_b   1.000
_cell.length_c   1.000
_cell.angle_alpha   90.00
_cell.angle_beta   90.00
_cell.angle_gamma   90.00
#
_symmetry.space_group_name_H-M   'P 1'
#
loop_
_entity.id
_entity.type
_entity.pdbx_description
1 polymer ?
#
loop_
_entity_poly.entity_id
_entity_poly.type
_entity_poly.pdbx_seq_one_letter_code
_entity_poly.pdbx_strand_id
1 'polypeptide(L)'
;MAALTPEKFKVIGYTEEDANRIDRPTISYWQDAWRRLRKNPIAMGSLVVLGILLVMVIIGPHIKGYDYVSMNIAEKNQGVSSKYWFGTDNLGRDLFSRVWVGARASLIIAIVATAIKLIIGTVYGALMAHFGGWVDEVLMRIIEVINSIPSLLLTILIM
;
A
#
# COMPACT_ATOMS: atom_id res chain seq x y z
N MET A 1 -50.46 -23.55 29.53
CA MET A 1 -50.63 -22.51 28.50
C MET A 1 -50.95 -21.20 29.22
N ALA A 2 -50.01 -20.26 29.23
CA ALA A 2 -50.27 -18.95 29.87
C ALA A 2 -51.21 -18.15 28.98
N ALA A 3 -52.37 -17.74 29.54
CA ALA A 3 -53.37 -16.94 28.84
C ALA A 3 -52.76 -15.59 28.42
N LEU A 4 -52.84 -15.30 27.14
CA LEU A 4 -52.44 -14.02 26.58
C LEU A 4 -53.53 -13.00 26.96
N THR A 5 -53.19 -12.11 27.87
CA THR A 5 -54.08 -11.01 28.28
C THR A 5 -54.08 -9.89 27.24
N PRO A 6 -55.23 -9.21 26.96
CA PRO A 6 -55.31 -8.14 25.96
C PRO A 6 -54.29 -6.99 26.16
N GLU A 7 -53.84 -6.79 27.38
CA GLU A 7 -52.80 -5.77 27.72
C GLU A 7 -51.42 -6.01 27.07
N LYS A 8 -51.14 -7.26 26.70
CA LYS A 8 -49.89 -7.61 26.01
C LYS A 8 -49.87 -7.20 24.53
N PHE A 9 -51.02 -6.80 24.00
CA PHE A 9 -51.17 -6.34 22.61
C PHE A 9 -51.29 -4.82 22.49
N LYS A 10 -50.96 -4.08 23.57
CA LYS A 10 -50.97 -2.63 23.53
C LYS A 10 -49.86 -2.19 22.56
N VAL A 11 -50.26 -1.52 21.48
CA VAL A 11 -49.28 -0.91 20.53
C VAL A 11 -48.50 0.12 21.31
N ILE A 12 -47.24 -0.16 21.58
CA ILE A 12 -46.30 0.79 22.15
C ILE A 12 -45.90 1.69 20.96
N GLY A 13 -46.64 2.81 20.82
CA GLY A 13 -46.26 3.83 19.81
C GLY A 13 -44.89 4.37 20.11
N TYR A 14 -44.04 4.46 19.09
CA TYR A 14 -42.81 5.22 19.18
C TYR A 14 -43.20 6.69 19.37
N THR A 15 -42.70 7.32 20.42
CA THR A 15 -42.69 8.79 20.50
C THR A 15 -41.71 9.33 19.48
N GLU A 16 -41.99 10.50 18.87
CA GLU A 16 -41.06 11.13 17.91
C GLU A 16 -39.64 11.34 18.51
N GLU A 17 -39.55 11.51 19.83
CA GLU A 17 -38.31 11.58 20.57
C GLU A 17 -37.53 10.27 20.55
N ASP A 18 -38.20 9.10 20.68
CA ASP A 18 -37.56 7.79 20.64
C ASP A 18 -37.13 7.41 19.20
N ALA A 19 -37.87 7.86 18.19
CA ALA A 19 -37.50 7.65 16.78
C ALA A 19 -36.24 8.43 16.35
N ASN A 20 -36.01 9.60 16.97
CA ASN A 20 -34.86 10.47 16.68
C ASN A 20 -33.67 10.22 17.61
N ARG A 21 -33.83 9.33 18.60
CA ARG A 21 -32.72 9.01 19.52
C ARG A 21 -31.68 8.15 18.85
N ILE A 22 -30.57 8.76 18.45
CA ILE A 22 -29.39 8.05 17.94
C ILE A 22 -28.66 7.46 19.14
N ASP A 23 -28.98 6.22 19.51
CA ASP A 23 -28.32 5.50 20.62
C ASP A 23 -26.92 5.01 20.33
N ARG A 24 -26.38 5.29 19.12
CA ARG A 24 -25.04 4.88 18.76
C ARG A 24 -24.07 6.03 18.95
N PRO A 25 -22.99 5.82 19.72
CA PRO A 25 -21.95 6.83 19.83
C PRO A 25 -21.40 7.17 18.45
N THR A 26 -21.27 8.45 18.14
CA THR A 26 -20.66 8.94 16.91
C THR A 26 -19.18 8.51 16.90
N ILE A 27 -18.89 7.46 16.14
CA ILE A 27 -17.52 6.97 15.99
C ILE A 27 -16.87 7.75 14.84
N SER A 28 -15.70 8.34 15.08
CA SER A 28 -14.93 8.98 14.02
C SER A 28 -14.58 7.97 12.92
N TYR A 29 -14.56 8.45 11.65
CA TYR A 29 -14.20 7.63 10.47
C TYR A 29 -12.93 6.79 10.69
N TRP A 30 -11.88 7.41 11.26
CA TRP A 30 -10.61 6.73 11.52
C TRP A 30 -10.69 5.67 12.61
N GLN A 31 -11.53 5.87 13.62
CA GLN A 31 -11.77 4.88 14.68
C GLN A 31 -12.51 3.67 14.15
N ASP A 32 -13.52 3.87 13.27
CA ASP A 32 -14.25 2.75 12.67
C ASP A 32 -13.37 1.98 11.69
N ALA A 33 -12.60 2.68 10.86
CA ALA A 33 -11.63 2.07 9.94
C ALA A 33 -10.61 1.20 10.70
N TRP A 34 -10.03 1.72 11.79
CA TRP A 34 -9.09 0.99 12.64
C TRP A 34 -9.73 -0.21 13.33
N ARG A 35 -10.95 -0.05 13.83
CA ARG A 35 -11.72 -1.13 14.47
C ARG A 35 -12.01 -2.27 13.49
N ARG A 36 -12.36 -1.95 12.24
CA ARG A 36 -12.60 -2.95 11.17
C ARG A 36 -11.30 -3.64 10.77
N LEU A 37 -10.22 -2.89 10.61
CA LEU A 37 -8.90 -3.43 10.29
C LEU A 37 -8.42 -4.44 11.35
N ARG A 38 -8.53 -4.10 12.64
CA ARG A 38 -8.17 -4.99 13.75
C ARG A 38 -8.96 -6.29 13.81
N LYS A 39 -10.18 -6.30 13.29
CA LYS A 39 -11.00 -7.52 13.24
C LYS A 39 -10.57 -8.50 12.15
N ASN A 40 -9.78 -8.04 11.17
CA ASN A 40 -9.29 -8.89 10.11
C ASN A 40 -7.84 -9.33 10.43
N PRO A 41 -7.64 -10.61 10.82
CA PRO A 41 -6.30 -11.09 11.22
C PRO A 41 -5.32 -11.11 10.05
N ILE A 42 -5.79 -11.32 8.82
CA ILE A 42 -4.94 -11.30 7.61
C ILE A 42 -4.43 -9.89 7.36
N ALA A 43 -5.31 -8.89 7.45
CA ALA A 43 -4.93 -7.50 7.27
C ALA A 43 -3.94 -7.03 8.35
N MET A 44 -4.15 -7.45 9.61
CA MET A 44 -3.21 -7.15 10.70
C MET A 44 -1.86 -7.83 10.48
N GLY A 45 -1.85 -9.10 10.06
CA GLY A 45 -0.63 -9.82 9.72
C GLY A 45 0.15 -9.13 8.60
N SER A 46 -0.53 -8.73 7.53
CA SER A 46 0.07 -8.00 6.41
C SER A 46 0.64 -6.64 6.84
N LEU A 47 -0.05 -5.92 7.73
CA LEU A 47 0.41 -4.64 8.27
C LEU A 47 1.70 -4.81 9.09
N VAL A 48 1.77 -5.88 9.90
CA VAL A 48 2.98 -6.20 10.69
C VAL A 48 4.15 -6.52 9.77
N VAL A 49 3.95 -7.37 8.76
CA VAL A 49 5.00 -7.70 7.78
C VAL A 49 5.47 -6.45 7.05
N LEU A 50 4.56 -5.61 6.60
CA LEU A 50 4.91 -4.34 5.95
C LEU A 50 5.70 -3.42 6.89
N GLY A 51 5.29 -3.33 8.15
CA GLY A 51 6.00 -2.56 9.17
C GLY A 51 7.44 -3.05 9.38
N ILE A 52 7.62 -4.37 9.47
CA ILE A 52 8.96 -4.99 9.58
C ILE A 52 9.82 -4.65 8.36
N LEU A 53 9.26 -4.78 7.15
CA LEU A 53 9.98 -4.46 5.92
C LEU A 53 10.40 -2.98 5.87
N LEU A 54 9.51 -2.05 6.26
CA LEU A 54 9.83 -0.62 6.31
C LEU A 54 10.95 -0.32 7.31
N VAL A 55 10.91 -0.95 8.49
CA VAL A 55 11.97 -0.83 9.49
C VAL A 55 13.28 -1.37 8.96
N MET A 56 13.25 -2.55 8.31
CA MET A 56 14.44 -3.17 7.72
C MET A 56 15.04 -2.36 6.57
N VAL A 57 14.24 -1.66 5.77
CA VAL A 57 14.74 -0.75 4.73
C VAL A 57 15.54 0.41 5.32
N ILE A 58 15.18 0.88 6.51
CA ILE A 58 15.90 1.97 7.19
C ILE A 58 17.13 1.45 7.92
N ILE A 59 16.99 0.40 8.70
CA ILE A 59 18.02 -0.10 9.62
C ILE A 59 18.93 -1.15 8.95
N GLY A 60 18.38 -1.96 8.03
CA GLY A 60 19.05 -3.10 7.41
C GLY A 60 20.43 -2.80 6.85
N PRO A 61 20.64 -1.72 6.08
CA PRO A 61 21.96 -1.37 5.56
C PRO A 61 23.01 -1.12 6.65
N HIS A 62 22.58 -0.75 7.85
CA HIS A 62 23.47 -0.36 8.94
C HIS A 62 23.74 -1.49 9.96
N ILE A 63 22.97 -2.58 9.93
CA ILE A 63 23.06 -3.67 10.91
C ILE A 63 24.45 -4.32 10.94
N LYS A 64 25.02 -4.57 9.77
CA LYS A 64 26.32 -5.24 9.63
C LYS A 64 27.51 -4.28 9.55
N GLY A 65 27.27 -2.98 9.39
CA GLY A 65 28.32 -1.98 9.26
C GLY A 65 29.19 -2.11 7.99
N TYR A 66 28.80 -2.99 7.06
CA TYR A 66 29.49 -3.12 5.78
C TYR A 66 28.98 -2.07 4.80
N ASP A 67 29.94 -1.42 4.12
CA ASP A 67 29.61 -0.54 3.01
C ASP A 67 29.12 -1.37 1.81
N TYR A 68 27.95 -1.01 1.26
CA TYR A 68 27.36 -1.70 0.10
C TYR A 68 28.15 -1.48 -1.21
N VAL A 69 29.10 -0.53 -1.21
CA VAL A 69 29.93 -0.17 -2.38
C VAL A 69 31.31 -0.81 -2.31
N SER A 70 31.87 -0.96 -1.11
CA SER A 70 33.24 -1.45 -0.93
C SER A 70 33.41 -2.85 -1.51
N MET A 71 34.44 -3.00 -2.36
CA MET A 71 34.76 -4.25 -3.04
C MET A 71 35.88 -4.96 -2.28
N ASN A 72 35.70 -6.23 -1.97
CA ASN A 72 36.73 -7.09 -1.42
C ASN A 72 36.88 -8.35 -2.26
N ILE A 73 37.73 -8.28 -3.26
CA ILE A 73 37.93 -9.37 -4.24
C ILE A 73 38.37 -10.67 -3.56
N ALA A 74 39.06 -10.60 -2.41
CA ALA A 74 39.47 -11.77 -1.65
C ALA A 74 38.29 -12.56 -1.08
N GLU A 75 37.14 -11.90 -0.89
CA GLU A 75 35.92 -12.47 -0.34
C GLU A 75 34.79 -12.61 -1.38
N LYS A 76 35.15 -12.73 -2.67
CA LYS A 76 34.16 -12.92 -3.75
C LYS A 76 33.44 -14.27 -3.64
N ASN A 77 32.16 -14.28 -4.01
CA ASN A 77 31.32 -15.48 -4.10
C ASN A 77 31.31 -16.34 -2.84
N GLN A 78 31.44 -15.72 -1.67
CA GLN A 78 31.30 -16.47 -0.42
C GLN A 78 29.83 -16.80 -0.14
N GLY A 79 29.61 -18.03 0.32
CA GLY A 79 28.30 -18.50 0.73
C GLY A 79 27.79 -17.82 2.00
N VAL A 80 26.58 -18.19 2.40
CA VAL A 80 25.94 -17.76 3.65
C VAL A 80 26.82 -18.14 4.85
N SER A 81 27.14 -17.17 5.70
CA SER A 81 27.98 -17.36 6.91
C SER A 81 27.55 -16.38 8.01
N SER A 82 28.09 -16.57 9.22
CA SER A 82 27.87 -15.63 10.32
C SER A 82 28.37 -14.22 10.00
N LYS A 83 29.41 -14.10 9.16
CA LYS A 83 29.94 -12.84 8.64
C LYS A 83 29.05 -12.24 7.57
N TYR A 84 28.63 -13.03 6.58
CA TYR A 84 27.80 -12.63 5.44
C TYR A 84 26.51 -13.39 5.43
N TRP A 85 25.42 -12.80 5.91
CA TRP A 85 24.13 -13.48 6.07
C TRP A 85 23.52 -13.94 4.74
N PHE A 86 23.73 -13.19 3.67
CA PHE A 86 23.26 -13.54 2.31
C PHE A 86 24.44 -13.88 1.39
N GLY A 87 25.65 -14.00 1.95
CA GLY A 87 26.87 -14.19 1.16
C GLY A 87 27.35 -12.92 0.50
N THR A 88 28.29 -13.07 -0.43
CA THR A 88 28.91 -11.96 -1.21
C THR A 88 28.72 -12.20 -2.69
N ASP A 89 28.74 -11.08 -3.45
CA ASP A 89 28.68 -11.12 -4.90
C ASP A 89 30.05 -11.41 -5.54
N ASN A 90 30.10 -11.36 -6.89
CA ASN A 90 31.32 -11.56 -7.67
C ASN A 90 32.40 -10.49 -7.45
N LEU A 91 32.09 -9.41 -6.76
CA LEU A 91 33.01 -8.33 -6.39
C LEU A 91 33.33 -8.34 -4.89
N GLY A 92 32.82 -9.34 -4.14
CA GLY A 92 33.02 -9.46 -2.69
C GLY A 92 32.22 -8.47 -1.86
N ARG A 93 31.12 -7.92 -2.40
CA ARG A 93 30.24 -6.99 -1.68
C ARG A 93 29.18 -7.75 -0.92
N ASP A 94 28.82 -7.27 0.28
CA ASP A 94 27.79 -7.89 1.12
C ASP A 94 26.40 -7.81 0.48
N LEU A 95 25.80 -8.95 0.18
CA LEU A 95 24.48 -9.03 -0.44
C LEU A 95 23.34 -8.58 0.49
N PHE A 96 23.48 -8.78 1.79
CA PHE A 96 22.47 -8.34 2.76
C PHE A 96 22.31 -6.82 2.73
N SER A 97 23.40 -6.08 2.86
CA SER A 97 23.38 -4.61 2.81
C SER A 97 22.86 -4.10 1.47
N ARG A 98 23.25 -4.73 0.36
CA ARG A 98 22.80 -4.36 -0.98
C ARG A 98 21.31 -4.57 -1.21
N VAL A 99 20.74 -5.66 -0.69
CA VAL A 99 19.29 -5.92 -0.77
C VAL A 99 18.49 -4.81 -0.10
N TRP A 100 18.90 -4.38 1.09
CA TRP A 100 18.17 -3.33 1.81
C TRP A 100 18.39 -1.93 1.23
N VAL A 101 19.56 -1.63 0.68
CA VAL A 101 19.78 -0.39 -0.07
C VAL A 101 18.95 -0.38 -1.35
N GLY A 102 18.91 -1.50 -2.09
CA GLY A 102 18.06 -1.67 -3.27
C GLY A 102 16.57 -1.54 -2.93
N ALA A 103 16.14 -2.15 -1.83
CA ALA A 103 14.76 -2.03 -1.34
C ALA A 103 14.39 -0.58 -1.01
N ARG A 104 15.32 0.21 -0.43
CA ARG A 104 15.13 1.65 -0.19
C ARG A 104 14.90 2.40 -1.50
N ALA A 105 15.75 2.19 -2.49
CA ALA A 105 15.59 2.82 -3.80
C ALA A 105 14.25 2.45 -4.45
N SER A 106 13.89 1.16 -4.41
CA SER A 106 12.61 0.68 -4.93
C SER A 106 11.41 1.32 -4.25
N LEU A 107 11.43 1.47 -2.92
CA LEU A 107 10.35 2.13 -2.17
C LEU A 107 10.21 3.61 -2.52
N ILE A 108 11.33 4.33 -2.63
CA ILE A 108 11.31 5.75 -3.02
C ILE A 108 10.69 5.89 -4.41
N ILE A 109 11.15 5.08 -5.36
CA ILE A 109 10.61 5.09 -6.73
C ILE A 109 9.12 4.75 -6.72
N ALA A 110 8.70 3.73 -5.98
CA ALA A 110 7.30 3.33 -5.90
C ALA A 110 6.41 4.43 -5.32
N ILE A 111 6.84 5.10 -4.24
CA ILE A 111 6.09 6.21 -3.62
C ILE A 111 5.99 7.39 -4.58
N VAL A 112 7.10 7.81 -5.18
CA VAL A 112 7.13 8.93 -6.12
C VAL A 112 6.28 8.63 -7.35
N ALA A 113 6.44 7.46 -7.97
CA ALA A 113 5.66 7.05 -9.12
C ALA A 113 4.15 6.97 -8.80
N THR A 114 3.79 6.47 -7.62
CA THR A 114 2.39 6.40 -7.18
C THR A 114 1.82 7.78 -6.94
N ALA A 115 2.57 8.68 -6.29
CA ALA A 115 2.13 10.07 -6.06
C ALA A 115 1.89 10.80 -7.40
N ILE A 116 2.81 10.66 -8.35
CA ILE A 116 2.66 11.25 -9.69
C ILE A 116 1.42 10.69 -10.39
N LYS A 117 1.24 9.36 -10.39
CA LYS A 117 0.08 8.71 -10.99
C LYS A 117 -1.23 9.15 -10.33
N LEU A 118 -1.25 9.29 -9.01
CA LEU A 118 -2.42 9.74 -8.27
C LEU A 118 -2.81 11.17 -8.67
N ILE A 119 -1.86 12.09 -8.68
CA ILE A 119 -2.11 13.49 -9.03
C ILE A 119 -2.57 13.61 -10.49
N ILE A 120 -1.78 13.07 -11.42
CA ILE A 120 -2.09 13.15 -12.85
C ILE A 120 -3.41 12.43 -13.16
N GLY A 121 -3.59 11.20 -12.66
CA GLY A 121 -4.79 10.41 -12.91
C GLY A 121 -6.06 11.05 -12.33
N THR A 122 -5.97 11.65 -11.14
CA THR A 122 -7.11 12.35 -10.53
C THR A 122 -7.48 13.59 -11.32
N VAL A 123 -6.51 14.43 -11.69
CA VAL A 123 -6.76 15.63 -12.49
C VAL A 123 -7.31 15.25 -13.87
N TYR A 124 -6.71 14.27 -14.52
CA TYR A 124 -7.11 13.78 -15.83
C TYR A 124 -8.54 13.23 -15.81
N GLY A 125 -8.82 12.33 -14.84
CA GLY A 125 -10.17 11.78 -14.67
C GLY A 125 -11.23 12.83 -14.29
N ALA A 126 -10.85 13.83 -13.48
CA ALA A 126 -11.74 14.94 -13.13
C ALA A 126 -12.07 15.80 -14.36
N LEU A 127 -11.11 16.07 -15.23
CA LEU A 127 -11.34 16.79 -16.48
C LEU A 127 -12.29 16.01 -17.41
N MET A 128 -12.07 14.70 -17.58
CA MET A 128 -12.95 13.84 -18.36
C MET A 128 -14.39 13.85 -17.83
N ALA A 129 -14.53 13.70 -16.50
CA ALA A 129 -15.85 13.67 -15.86
C ALA A 129 -16.56 15.03 -15.88
N HIS A 130 -15.80 16.14 -15.76
CA HIS A 130 -16.38 17.48 -15.69
C HIS A 130 -16.86 17.99 -17.07
N PHE A 131 -16.04 17.83 -18.09
CA PHE A 131 -16.37 18.33 -19.43
C PHE A 131 -17.18 17.33 -20.26
N GLY A 132 -16.96 16.02 -20.06
CA GLY A 132 -17.68 14.98 -20.78
C GLY A 132 -17.58 15.05 -22.31
N GLY A 133 -18.47 14.35 -23.01
CA GLY A 133 -18.65 14.44 -24.45
C GLY A 133 -17.35 14.33 -25.25
N TRP A 134 -17.10 15.29 -26.13
CA TRP A 134 -15.93 15.26 -27.02
C TRP A 134 -14.58 15.33 -26.26
N VAL A 135 -14.52 16.03 -25.13
CA VAL A 135 -13.29 16.12 -24.32
C VAL A 135 -12.95 14.77 -23.72
N ASP A 136 -13.95 14.06 -23.17
CA ASP A 136 -13.77 12.70 -22.63
C ASP A 136 -13.28 11.74 -23.73
N GLU A 137 -13.89 11.80 -24.92
CA GLU A 137 -13.53 10.94 -26.04
C GLU A 137 -12.10 11.17 -26.53
N VAL A 138 -11.66 12.43 -26.65
CA VAL A 138 -10.27 12.78 -27.04
C VAL A 138 -9.27 12.34 -25.98
N LEU A 139 -9.53 12.64 -24.72
CA LEU A 139 -8.65 12.26 -23.61
C LEU A 139 -8.56 10.74 -23.48
N MET A 140 -9.67 10.00 -23.66
CA MET A 140 -9.65 8.55 -23.68
C MET A 140 -8.80 8.01 -24.84
N ARG A 141 -8.89 8.61 -26.02
CA ARG A 141 -8.09 8.21 -27.19
C ARG A 141 -6.59 8.40 -26.96
N ILE A 142 -6.20 9.46 -26.24
CA ILE A 142 -4.80 9.69 -25.87
C ILE A 142 -4.29 8.55 -24.96
N ILE A 143 -5.09 8.15 -23.97
CA ILE A 143 -4.74 7.01 -23.09
C ILE A 143 -4.60 5.72 -23.91
N GLU A 144 -5.51 5.44 -24.81
CA GLU A 144 -5.47 4.25 -25.66
C GLU A 144 -4.21 4.20 -26.53
N VAL A 145 -3.84 5.32 -27.15
CA VAL A 145 -2.60 5.42 -27.94
C VAL A 145 -1.37 5.16 -27.11
N ILE A 146 -1.27 5.76 -25.92
CA ILE A 146 -0.13 5.55 -25.01
C ILE A 146 -0.08 4.09 -24.56
N ASN A 147 -1.22 3.49 -24.19
CA ASN A 147 -1.28 2.11 -23.72
C ASN A 147 -1.09 1.08 -24.86
N SER A 148 -1.29 1.45 -26.12
CA SER A 148 -1.05 0.55 -27.25
C SER A 148 0.44 0.32 -27.53
N ILE A 149 1.33 1.17 -26.98
CA ILE A 149 2.77 0.98 -27.09
C ILE A 149 3.23 -0.07 -26.07
N PRO A 150 3.80 -1.22 -26.50
CA PRO A 150 4.30 -2.21 -25.58
C PRO A 150 5.34 -1.60 -24.62
N SER A 151 5.12 -1.73 -23.32
CA SER A 151 6.01 -1.16 -22.30
C SER A 151 7.48 -1.64 -22.43
N LEU A 152 7.67 -2.83 -22.96
CA LEU A 152 8.98 -3.42 -23.22
C LEU A 152 9.74 -2.63 -24.32
N LEU A 153 9.05 -2.20 -25.38
CA LEU A 153 9.65 -1.37 -26.41
C LEU A 153 10.04 0.02 -25.88
N LEU A 154 9.16 0.62 -25.07
CA LEU A 154 9.46 1.89 -24.40
C LEU A 154 10.69 1.77 -23.49
N THR A 155 10.80 0.69 -22.73
CA THR A 155 11.94 0.45 -21.83
C THR A 155 13.24 0.33 -22.62
N ILE A 156 13.24 -0.42 -23.73
CA ILE A 156 14.44 -0.58 -24.59
C ILE A 156 14.84 0.74 -25.25
N LEU A 157 13.85 1.56 -25.66
CA LEU A 157 14.12 2.84 -26.32
C LEU A 157 14.72 3.89 -25.39
N ILE A 158 14.35 3.86 -24.09
CA ILE A 158 14.83 4.82 -23.08
C ILE A 158 16.18 4.38 -22.46
N MET A 159 16.52 3.10 -22.53
CA MET A 159 17.73 2.50 -21.97
C MET A 159 18.96 2.71 -22.85
#